data_fd3423cc90c6b92c113a835aaa24c25d
#
_entry.id   fd3423cc90c6b92c113a835aaa24c25d
#
_cell.length_a   1.000
_cell.length_b   1.000
_cell.length_c   1.000
_cell.angle_alpha   90.00
_cell.angle_beta   90.00
_cell.angle_gamma   90.00
#
_symmetry.space_group_name_H-M   'P 1'
#
loop_
_entity.id
_entity.type
_entity.pdbx_description
1 polymer ?
#
loop_
_entity_poly.entity_id
_entity_poly.type
_entity_poly.pdbx_seq_one_letter_code
_entity_poly.pdbx_strand_id
1 'polypeptide(L)'
;MTAFNEISGVPCTSSKFLYQDVLRDEWRFNGFVVTDYTAINELVPHGVARDEAHAAELAANAGIEMDMTGGVFHAHLLQAVKEGKVNEETIDNAVRRILEMKFLLGIMDDPYRYLNEEREKATIMKPEFLEAARDAARKSVVLLKNENDFFPIQPSERKTVALIGPMVKERNSVNGGWGGRGDRQRSVTLFEGLEKKYGNSNVRFLYAEGCDLRKPGTAGFAQAVSVA
;
A
#
# COMPACT_ATOMS: atom_id res chain seq x y z
N MET A 1 7.07 0.97 10.64
CA MET A 1 5.60 0.88 10.56
C MET A 1 5.21 -0.57 10.79
N THR A 2 4.10 -0.80 11.52
CA THR A 2 3.61 -2.17 11.77
C THR A 2 2.94 -2.76 10.52
N ALA A 3 2.57 -4.04 10.60
CA ALA A 3 1.85 -4.75 9.55
C ALA A 3 0.55 -5.34 10.12
N PHE A 4 -0.44 -5.56 9.27
CA PHE A 4 -1.74 -6.13 9.67
C PHE A 4 -1.71 -7.65 9.87
N ASN A 5 -0.78 -8.33 9.21
CA ASN A 5 -0.68 -9.77 9.26
C ASN A 5 -0.23 -10.29 10.64
N GLU A 6 -0.42 -11.57 10.86
CA GLU A 6 -0.05 -12.28 12.06
C GLU A 6 1.25 -13.08 11.87
N ILE A 7 2.00 -13.21 12.95
CA ILE A 7 3.12 -14.16 13.05
C ILE A 7 2.81 -15.09 14.21
N SER A 8 2.70 -16.38 13.91
CA SER A 8 2.34 -17.42 14.88
C SER A 8 1.04 -17.12 15.63
N GLY A 9 0.02 -16.56 14.94
CA GLY A 9 -1.28 -16.22 15.51
C GLY A 9 -1.31 -14.95 16.34
N VAL A 10 -0.24 -14.14 16.33
CA VAL A 10 -0.18 -12.83 17.00
C VAL A 10 -0.10 -11.73 15.96
N PRO A 11 -1.08 -10.80 15.89
CA PRO A 11 -1.00 -9.64 15.02
C PRO A 11 0.27 -8.83 15.27
N CYS A 12 0.96 -8.44 14.21
CA CYS A 12 2.23 -7.72 14.33
C CYS A 12 2.10 -6.48 15.23
N THR A 13 0.98 -5.75 15.17
CA THR A 13 0.74 -4.54 15.98
C THR A 13 0.75 -4.79 17.50
N SER A 14 0.47 -6.02 17.97
CA SER A 14 0.52 -6.40 19.39
C SER A 14 1.69 -7.30 19.76
N SER A 15 2.64 -7.51 18.85
CA SER A 15 3.72 -8.46 19.06
C SER A 15 4.89 -7.87 19.83
N LYS A 16 4.96 -8.14 21.13
CA LYS A 16 6.11 -7.78 21.98
C LYS A 16 7.42 -8.39 21.45
N PHE A 17 7.37 -9.62 20.96
CA PHE A 17 8.54 -10.29 20.37
C PHE A 17 9.16 -9.46 19.25
N LEU A 18 8.35 -8.95 18.30
CA LEU A 18 8.86 -8.17 17.19
C LEU A 18 9.49 -6.85 17.63
N TYR A 19 8.86 -6.13 18.55
CA TYR A 19 9.29 -4.76 18.86
C TYR A 19 10.22 -4.66 20.05
N GLN A 20 10.10 -5.53 21.05
CA GLN A 20 11.04 -5.53 22.18
C GLN A 20 12.22 -6.45 21.87
N ASP A 21 11.98 -7.74 21.71
CA ASP A 21 13.06 -8.73 21.66
C ASP A 21 13.91 -8.56 20.37
N VAL A 22 13.27 -8.46 19.20
CA VAL A 22 14.00 -8.34 17.93
C VAL A 22 14.42 -6.89 17.66
N LEU A 23 13.45 -5.95 17.57
CA LEU A 23 13.74 -4.61 17.10
C LEU A 23 14.61 -3.81 18.11
N ARG A 24 14.27 -3.86 19.40
CA ARG A 24 14.98 -3.11 20.43
C ARG A 24 16.21 -3.84 20.94
N ASP A 25 16.07 -5.09 21.34
CA ASP A 25 17.13 -5.79 22.03
C ASP A 25 18.17 -6.38 21.08
N GLU A 26 17.76 -7.02 19.99
CA GLU A 26 18.69 -7.60 19.03
C GLU A 26 19.24 -6.56 18.06
N TRP A 27 18.37 -5.78 17.39
CA TRP A 27 18.78 -4.83 16.35
C TRP A 27 19.16 -3.44 16.88
N ARG A 28 18.91 -3.15 18.14
CA ARG A 28 19.23 -1.86 18.79
C ARG A 28 18.64 -0.64 18.06
N PHE A 29 17.46 -0.81 17.46
CA PHE A 29 16.80 0.27 16.74
C PHE A 29 16.30 1.35 17.73
N ASN A 30 16.75 2.60 17.56
CA ASN A 30 16.45 3.71 18.47
C ASN A 30 15.32 4.63 17.98
N GLY A 31 14.82 4.48 16.74
CA GLY A 31 13.69 5.27 16.24
C GLY A 31 12.36 4.85 16.87
N PHE A 32 11.28 5.51 16.50
CA PHE A 32 9.94 5.15 16.94
C PHE A 32 9.23 4.19 15.97
N VAL A 33 8.24 3.46 16.46
CA VAL A 33 7.36 2.58 15.68
C VAL A 33 6.00 3.24 15.58
N VAL A 34 5.56 3.49 14.34
CA VAL A 34 4.19 3.94 14.02
C VAL A 34 3.38 2.76 13.50
N THR A 35 2.09 2.73 13.79
CA THR A 35 1.19 1.72 13.21
C THR A 35 0.96 1.96 11.72
N ASP A 36 0.40 0.98 11.02
CA ASP A 36 -0.33 1.22 9.79
C ASP A 36 -1.70 1.81 10.10
N TYR A 37 -2.43 2.23 9.08
CA TYR A 37 -3.72 2.92 9.17
C TYR A 37 -4.72 2.11 9.98
N THR A 38 -5.19 2.63 11.11
CA THR A 38 -6.14 1.98 12.03
C THR A 38 -5.73 0.59 12.57
N ALA A 39 -4.45 0.24 12.53
CA ALA A 39 -4.02 -1.13 12.88
C ALA A 39 -4.22 -1.51 14.36
N ILE A 40 -4.34 -0.53 15.28
CA ILE A 40 -4.70 -0.83 16.68
C ILE A 40 -6.18 -1.23 16.77
N ASN A 41 -7.07 -0.53 16.04
CA ASN A 41 -8.49 -0.87 16.03
C ASN A 41 -8.71 -2.30 15.52
N GLU A 42 -7.90 -2.75 14.56
CA GLU A 42 -8.03 -4.10 13.97
C GLU A 42 -7.67 -5.24 14.95
N LEU A 43 -7.00 -4.96 16.06
CA LEU A 43 -6.78 -5.98 17.10
C LEU A 43 -8.09 -6.53 17.68
N VAL A 44 -9.18 -5.76 17.61
CA VAL A 44 -10.49 -6.22 18.07
C VAL A 44 -11.10 -7.24 17.09
N PRO A 45 -11.28 -6.98 15.78
CA PRO A 45 -11.78 -7.97 14.84
C PRO A 45 -10.83 -9.15 14.63
N HIS A 46 -9.51 -9.02 14.87
CA HIS A 46 -8.58 -10.15 14.95
C HIS A 46 -8.82 -11.05 16.17
N GLY A 47 -9.65 -10.63 17.13
CA GLY A 47 -10.02 -11.41 18.31
C GLY A 47 -8.95 -11.47 19.41
N VAL A 48 -7.90 -10.67 19.32
CA VAL A 48 -6.85 -10.61 20.36
C VAL A 48 -7.13 -9.53 21.40
N ALA A 49 -7.89 -8.49 21.05
CA ALA A 49 -8.35 -7.47 21.97
C ALA A 49 -9.88 -7.60 22.20
N ARG A 50 -10.33 -7.39 23.45
CA ARG A 50 -11.75 -7.40 23.78
C ARG A 50 -12.49 -6.18 23.24
N ASP A 51 -11.79 -5.03 23.31
CA ASP A 51 -12.27 -3.70 22.97
C ASP A 51 -11.08 -2.79 22.65
N GLU A 52 -11.32 -1.56 22.23
CA GLU A 52 -10.26 -0.60 21.89
C GLU A 52 -9.39 -0.21 23.09
N ALA A 53 -9.92 -0.17 24.32
CA ALA A 53 -9.10 0.09 25.49
C ALA A 53 -8.06 -1.01 25.71
N HIS A 54 -8.48 -2.27 25.58
CA HIS A 54 -7.56 -3.41 25.64
C HIS A 54 -6.59 -3.42 24.45
N ALA A 55 -7.03 -3.01 23.26
CA ALA A 55 -6.15 -2.86 22.11
C ALA A 55 -5.03 -1.82 22.34
N ALA A 56 -5.38 -0.68 22.97
CA ALA A 56 -4.38 0.33 23.38
C ALA A 56 -3.35 -0.23 24.34
N GLU A 57 -3.79 -0.98 25.37
CA GLU A 57 -2.92 -1.64 26.35
C GLU A 57 -1.94 -2.60 25.65
N LEU A 58 -2.43 -3.46 24.79
CA LEU A 58 -1.61 -4.45 24.08
C LEU A 58 -0.58 -3.78 23.17
N ALA A 59 -0.98 -2.80 22.36
CA ALA A 59 -0.11 -2.12 21.43
C ALA A 59 0.97 -1.30 22.15
N ALA A 60 0.61 -0.51 23.17
CA ALA A 60 1.56 0.27 23.94
C ALA A 60 2.60 -0.62 24.66
N ASN A 61 2.14 -1.69 25.30
CA ASN A 61 3.02 -2.66 25.99
C ASN A 61 3.86 -3.49 25.02
N ALA A 62 3.45 -3.62 23.75
CA ALA A 62 4.27 -4.24 22.72
C ALA A 62 5.41 -3.31 22.24
N GLY A 63 5.33 -2.01 22.47
CA GLY A 63 6.35 -1.03 22.08
C GLY A 63 5.98 -0.20 20.86
N ILE A 64 4.68 -0.02 20.60
CA ILE A 64 4.17 0.93 19.60
C ILE A 64 4.16 2.33 20.22
N GLU A 65 4.78 3.29 19.55
CA GLU A 65 4.88 4.66 20.03
C GLU A 65 3.87 5.62 19.38
N MET A 66 3.37 5.32 18.19
CA MET A 66 2.45 6.21 17.47
C MET A 66 1.32 5.43 16.79
N ASP A 67 0.10 5.87 17.04
CA ASP A 67 -1.13 5.38 16.42
C ASP A 67 -1.43 6.18 15.14
N MET A 68 -1.49 5.51 14.00
CA MET A 68 -1.83 6.15 12.73
C MET A 68 -3.33 6.16 12.52
N THR A 69 -3.94 7.34 12.68
CA THR A 69 -5.35 7.64 12.37
C THR A 69 -6.37 6.97 13.29
N GLY A 70 -6.05 5.86 13.95
CA GLY A 70 -6.99 5.07 14.75
C GLY A 70 -7.64 5.83 15.92
N GLY A 71 -6.90 6.76 16.52
CA GLY A 71 -7.35 7.55 17.67
C GLY A 71 -7.43 6.75 18.96
N VAL A 72 -7.06 5.48 18.95
CA VAL A 72 -7.18 4.55 20.07
C VAL A 72 -6.27 4.97 21.23
N PHE A 73 -5.02 5.35 20.94
CA PHE A 73 -4.11 5.86 21.96
C PHE A 73 -4.62 7.14 22.58
N HIS A 74 -5.13 8.07 21.78
CA HIS A 74 -5.68 9.32 22.29
C HIS A 74 -6.88 9.08 23.23
N ALA A 75 -7.73 8.14 22.89
CA ALA A 75 -8.94 7.86 23.66
C ALA A 75 -8.68 7.09 24.97
N HIS A 76 -7.70 6.19 24.99
CA HIS A 76 -7.64 5.16 26.04
C HIS A 76 -6.35 5.15 26.88
N LEU A 77 -5.20 5.65 26.39
CA LEU A 77 -3.91 5.53 27.12
C LEU A 77 -3.91 6.22 28.47
N LEU A 78 -4.54 7.40 28.59
CA LEU A 78 -4.59 8.10 29.88
C LEU A 78 -5.26 7.25 30.99
N GLN A 79 -6.36 6.57 30.62
CA GLN A 79 -7.05 5.72 31.55
C GLN A 79 -6.27 4.44 31.85
N ALA A 80 -5.62 3.85 30.84
CA ALA A 80 -4.77 2.67 31.00
C ALA A 80 -3.58 2.93 31.95
N VAL A 81 -2.99 4.12 31.89
CA VAL A 81 -1.93 4.52 32.85
C VAL A 81 -2.50 4.68 34.26
N LYS A 82 -3.63 5.35 34.43
CA LYS A 82 -4.29 5.53 35.75
C LYS A 82 -4.65 4.20 36.41
N GLU A 83 -4.98 3.20 35.62
CA GLU A 83 -5.32 1.84 36.05
C GLU A 83 -4.08 0.94 36.25
N GLY A 84 -2.89 1.45 35.96
CA GLY A 84 -1.64 0.67 36.06
C GLY A 84 -1.48 -0.43 35.00
N LYS A 85 -2.26 -0.40 33.92
CA LYS A 85 -2.21 -1.36 32.81
C LYS A 85 -1.11 -1.04 31.80
N VAL A 86 -0.78 0.24 31.68
CA VAL A 86 0.38 0.75 30.92
C VAL A 86 1.23 1.60 31.87
N ASN A 87 2.54 1.38 31.86
CA ASN A 87 3.44 2.15 32.71
C ASN A 87 3.62 3.56 32.11
N GLU A 88 3.65 4.59 32.95
CA GLU A 88 3.92 5.97 32.54
C GLU A 88 5.26 6.09 31.81
N GLU A 89 6.28 5.34 32.25
CA GLU A 89 7.59 5.28 31.55
C GLU A 89 7.47 4.82 30.10
N THR A 90 6.50 3.95 29.77
CA THR A 90 6.22 3.52 28.38
C THR A 90 5.80 4.72 27.53
N ILE A 91 4.96 5.58 28.09
CA ILE A 91 4.51 6.80 27.39
C ILE A 91 5.65 7.81 27.26
N ASP A 92 6.43 8.02 28.32
CA ASP A 92 7.59 8.92 28.30
C ASP A 92 8.62 8.50 27.26
N ASN A 93 8.90 7.21 27.16
CA ASN A 93 9.80 6.66 26.16
C ASN A 93 9.27 6.84 24.74
N ALA A 94 7.96 6.65 24.51
CA ALA A 94 7.32 6.88 23.22
C ALA A 94 7.44 8.36 22.80
N VAL A 95 7.09 9.27 23.71
CA VAL A 95 7.20 10.73 23.47
C VAL A 95 8.65 11.14 23.20
N ARG A 96 9.60 10.64 24.00
CA ARG A 96 11.02 10.95 23.81
C ARG A 96 11.52 10.56 22.43
N ARG A 97 11.25 9.34 21.97
CA ARG A 97 11.67 8.87 20.65
C ARG A 97 11.06 9.68 19.50
N ILE A 98 9.79 10.05 19.64
CA ILE A 98 9.12 10.91 18.64
C ILE A 98 9.76 12.30 18.61
N LEU A 99 10.03 12.90 19.78
CA LEU A 99 10.68 14.20 19.88
C LEU A 99 12.10 14.17 19.36
N GLU A 100 12.91 13.17 19.73
CA GLU A 100 14.26 12.98 19.21
C GLU A 100 14.27 12.94 17.69
N MET A 101 13.35 12.22 17.07
CA MET A 101 13.25 12.19 15.61
C MET A 101 12.90 13.55 15.02
N LYS A 102 12.00 14.30 15.65
CA LYS A 102 11.68 15.68 15.21
C LYS A 102 12.87 16.62 15.31
N PHE A 103 13.68 16.52 16.37
CA PHE A 103 14.92 17.29 16.52
C PHE A 103 15.96 16.88 15.46
N LEU A 104 16.18 15.59 15.26
CA LEU A 104 17.12 15.09 14.24
C LEU A 104 16.73 15.54 12.82
N LEU A 105 15.45 15.62 12.52
CA LEU A 105 14.96 16.15 11.26
C LEU A 105 15.05 17.67 11.16
N GLY A 106 15.30 18.39 12.26
CA GLY A 106 15.37 19.85 12.32
C GLY A 106 14.01 20.55 12.14
N ILE A 107 12.91 19.81 12.26
CA ILE A 107 11.56 20.39 12.11
C ILE A 107 11.05 21.07 13.37
N MET A 108 11.77 20.93 14.49
CA MET A 108 11.50 21.71 15.70
C MET A 108 12.00 23.16 15.54
N ASP A 109 13.09 23.37 14.82
CA ASP A 109 13.67 24.68 14.56
C ASP A 109 12.99 25.35 13.34
N ASP A 110 12.72 24.56 12.29
CA ASP A 110 12.05 25.02 11.07
C ASP A 110 11.03 23.96 10.62
N PRO A 111 9.75 24.12 11.00
CA PRO A 111 8.68 23.16 10.62
C PRO A 111 8.42 23.11 9.10
N TYR A 112 8.84 24.11 8.35
CA TYR A 112 8.65 24.18 6.89
C TYR A 112 9.88 23.78 6.09
N ARG A 113 10.95 23.36 6.74
CA ARG A 113 12.25 23.00 6.17
C ARG A 113 12.16 22.11 4.92
N TYR A 114 11.22 21.19 4.89
CA TYR A 114 11.06 20.24 3.79
C TYR A 114 10.03 20.67 2.76
N LEU A 115 9.33 21.78 2.95
CA LEU A 115 8.39 22.32 1.98
C LEU A 115 9.12 23.14 0.91
N ASN A 116 9.02 22.72 -0.34
CA ASN A 116 9.62 23.43 -1.47
C ASN A 116 8.87 23.04 -2.75
N GLU A 117 8.01 23.95 -3.23
CA GLU A 117 7.19 23.72 -4.42
C GLU A 117 8.01 23.54 -5.70
N GLU A 118 9.13 24.24 -5.84
CA GLU A 118 9.98 24.10 -7.02
C GLU A 118 10.65 22.71 -7.05
N ARG A 119 11.11 22.23 -5.90
CA ARG A 119 11.64 20.88 -5.77
C ARG A 119 10.56 19.83 -6.04
N GLU A 120 9.34 20.02 -5.54
CA GLU A 120 8.20 19.16 -5.80
C GLU A 120 7.94 19.04 -7.31
N LYS A 121 7.75 20.18 -8.00
CA LYS A 121 7.53 20.24 -9.44
C LYS A 121 8.68 19.61 -10.24
N ALA A 122 9.92 19.83 -9.81
CA ALA A 122 11.10 19.27 -10.46
C ALA A 122 11.33 17.78 -10.17
N THR A 123 10.66 17.21 -9.16
CA THR A 123 10.90 15.83 -8.71
C THR A 123 9.78 14.88 -9.12
N ILE A 124 8.52 15.34 -9.01
CA ILE A 124 7.36 14.49 -9.34
C ILE A 124 7.39 14.12 -10.82
N MET A 125 7.20 12.83 -11.10
CA MET A 125 7.13 12.27 -12.46
C MET A 125 8.41 12.44 -13.28
N LYS A 126 9.56 12.53 -12.67
CA LYS A 126 10.83 12.49 -13.39
C LYS A 126 10.94 11.25 -14.29
N PRO A 127 11.53 11.37 -15.50
CA PRO A 127 11.66 10.25 -16.43
C PRO A 127 12.36 9.03 -15.82
N GLU A 128 13.39 9.25 -15.00
CA GLU A 128 14.11 8.16 -14.32
C GLU A 128 13.23 7.41 -13.32
N PHE A 129 12.28 8.08 -12.64
CA PHE A 129 11.34 7.43 -11.71
C PHE A 129 10.30 6.62 -12.45
N LEU A 130 9.82 7.13 -13.60
CA LEU A 130 8.89 6.40 -14.45
C LEU A 130 9.53 5.15 -15.04
N GLU A 131 10.80 5.22 -15.46
CA GLU A 131 11.51 4.04 -15.96
C GLU A 131 11.82 3.04 -14.85
N ALA A 132 12.17 3.49 -13.64
CA ALA A 132 12.35 2.62 -12.48
C ALA A 132 11.05 1.90 -12.11
N ALA A 133 9.91 2.59 -12.12
CA ALA A 133 8.59 1.99 -11.88
C ALA A 133 8.24 0.95 -12.96
N ARG A 134 8.53 1.25 -14.21
CA ARG A 134 8.34 0.32 -15.34
C ARG A 134 9.23 -0.92 -15.22
N ASP A 135 10.49 -0.75 -14.86
CA ASP A 135 11.42 -1.86 -14.68
C ASP A 135 10.99 -2.77 -13.51
N ALA A 136 10.57 -2.17 -12.39
CA ALA A 136 10.01 -2.90 -11.27
C ALA A 136 8.76 -3.71 -11.67
N ALA A 137 7.84 -3.09 -12.43
CA ALA A 137 6.65 -3.78 -12.95
C ALA A 137 7.01 -4.95 -13.87
N ARG A 138 7.98 -4.77 -14.77
CA ARG A 138 8.46 -5.86 -15.65
C ARG A 138 9.03 -7.03 -14.87
N LYS A 139 9.80 -6.76 -13.82
CA LYS A 139 10.43 -7.77 -12.97
C LYS A 139 9.44 -8.47 -12.05
N SER A 140 8.29 -7.86 -11.76
CA SER A 140 7.26 -8.45 -10.89
C SER A 140 6.31 -9.41 -11.63
N VAL A 141 6.27 -9.39 -12.97
CA VAL A 141 5.40 -10.27 -13.75
C VAL A 141 5.96 -11.68 -13.79
N VAL A 142 5.13 -12.66 -13.43
CA VAL A 142 5.46 -14.09 -13.49
C VAL A 142 4.69 -14.75 -14.62
N LEU A 143 5.40 -15.36 -15.57
CA LEU A 143 4.79 -16.12 -16.66
C LEU A 143 4.48 -17.54 -16.17
N LEU A 144 3.20 -17.80 -15.84
CA LEU A 144 2.78 -19.08 -15.27
C LEU A 144 2.65 -20.20 -16.33
N LYS A 145 2.36 -19.84 -17.58
CA LYS A 145 2.14 -20.79 -18.67
C LYS A 145 2.45 -20.12 -20.01
N ASN A 146 3.16 -20.83 -20.90
CA ASN A 146 3.47 -20.38 -22.25
C ASN A 146 3.51 -21.55 -23.22
N GLU A 147 2.34 -22.11 -23.53
CA GLU A 147 2.24 -23.23 -24.47
C GLU A 147 2.50 -22.76 -25.91
N ASN A 148 3.22 -23.57 -26.67
CA ASN A 148 3.58 -23.31 -28.06
C ASN A 148 4.29 -21.96 -28.27
N ASP A 149 5.04 -21.49 -27.29
CA ASP A 149 5.79 -20.22 -27.33
C ASP A 149 4.94 -19.02 -27.78
N PHE A 150 3.68 -18.97 -27.29
CA PHE A 150 2.75 -17.89 -27.63
C PHE A 150 3.29 -16.50 -27.26
N PHE A 151 4.01 -16.40 -26.16
CA PHE A 151 4.72 -15.18 -25.77
C PHE A 151 6.23 -15.30 -25.99
N PRO A 152 6.90 -14.20 -26.35
CA PRO A 152 6.35 -12.87 -26.63
C PRO A 152 5.65 -12.80 -27.98
N ILE A 153 4.56 -12.05 -28.07
CA ILE A 153 3.88 -11.75 -29.35
C ILE A 153 4.85 -10.95 -30.22
N GLN A 154 5.17 -11.46 -31.41
CA GLN A 154 6.07 -10.78 -32.33
C GLN A 154 5.30 -9.75 -33.17
N PRO A 155 5.79 -8.50 -33.30
CA PRO A 155 5.13 -7.48 -34.11
C PRO A 155 4.99 -7.83 -35.60
N SER A 156 5.86 -8.69 -36.12
CA SER A 156 5.81 -9.16 -37.50
C SER A 156 4.70 -10.20 -37.77
N GLU A 157 4.22 -10.85 -36.73
CA GLU A 157 3.19 -11.88 -36.87
C GLU A 157 1.81 -11.28 -37.09
N ARG A 158 1.03 -11.84 -38.02
CA ARG A 158 -0.37 -11.49 -38.17
C ARG A 158 -1.20 -12.19 -37.11
N LYS A 159 -1.50 -11.48 -36.01
CA LYS A 159 -2.29 -12.02 -34.90
C LYS A 159 -3.45 -11.10 -34.55
N THR A 160 -4.59 -11.70 -34.20
CA THR A 160 -5.69 -10.99 -33.56
C THR A 160 -5.75 -11.43 -32.10
N VAL A 161 -5.80 -10.49 -31.19
CA VAL A 161 -5.83 -10.73 -29.74
C VAL A 161 -7.11 -10.12 -29.18
N ALA A 162 -7.93 -10.93 -28.55
CA ALA A 162 -9.11 -10.48 -27.82
C ALA A 162 -8.70 -9.92 -26.46
N LEU A 163 -9.07 -8.69 -26.16
CA LEU A 163 -8.89 -8.03 -24.87
C LEU A 163 -10.27 -7.92 -24.22
N ILE A 164 -10.54 -8.79 -23.26
CA ILE A 164 -11.86 -8.90 -22.64
C ILE A 164 -11.76 -8.54 -21.16
N GLY A 165 -12.61 -7.65 -20.72
CA GLY A 165 -12.72 -7.24 -19.34
C GLY A 165 -12.77 -5.72 -19.15
N PRO A 166 -13.47 -5.26 -18.11
CA PRO A 166 -13.63 -3.82 -17.84
C PRO A 166 -12.32 -3.10 -17.50
N MET A 167 -11.35 -3.81 -16.91
CA MET A 167 -10.06 -3.23 -16.54
C MET A 167 -9.16 -2.90 -17.73
N VAL A 168 -9.45 -3.42 -18.93
CA VAL A 168 -8.62 -3.20 -20.13
C VAL A 168 -8.50 -1.72 -20.50
N LYS A 169 -9.59 -0.97 -20.36
CA LYS A 169 -9.66 0.48 -20.64
C LYS A 169 -9.93 1.31 -19.38
N GLU A 170 -9.99 0.70 -18.21
CA GLU A 170 -10.25 1.40 -16.96
C GLU A 170 -9.02 2.17 -16.49
N ARG A 171 -9.17 3.47 -16.32
CA ARG A 171 -8.10 4.38 -15.92
C ARG A 171 -8.19 4.77 -14.44
N ASN A 172 -9.40 4.88 -13.93
CA ASN A 172 -9.61 5.42 -12.58
C ASN A 172 -9.18 4.44 -11.47
N SER A 173 -9.28 3.15 -11.75
CA SER A 173 -8.94 2.09 -10.79
C SER A 173 -7.46 1.66 -10.81
N VAL A 174 -6.67 2.14 -11.78
CA VAL A 174 -5.26 1.74 -11.94
C VAL A 174 -4.41 2.11 -10.73
N ASN A 175 -4.67 3.26 -10.12
CA ASN A 175 -3.94 3.71 -8.94
C ASN A 175 -4.37 3.02 -7.63
N GLY A 176 -5.40 2.17 -7.67
CA GLY A 176 -5.94 1.51 -6.49
C GLY A 176 -6.60 2.45 -5.48
N GLY A 177 -7.05 1.89 -4.36
CA GLY A 177 -7.73 2.64 -3.30
C GLY A 177 -6.84 3.63 -2.55
N TRP A 178 -5.54 3.38 -2.52
CA TRP A 178 -4.53 4.20 -1.84
C TRP A 178 -3.78 5.15 -2.77
N GLY A 179 -4.33 5.43 -3.95
CA GLY A 179 -3.72 6.33 -4.94
C GLY A 179 -3.54 7.78 -4.49
N GLY A 180 -4.10 8.18 -3.36
CA GLY A 180 -3.97 9.51 -2.78
C GLY A 180 -4.39 10.61 -3.78
N ARG A 181 -3.51 11.60 -3.98
CA ARG A 181 -3.68 12.68 -4.95
C ARG A 181 -3.10 12.35 -6.34
N GLY A 182 -2.88 11.07 -6.64
CA GLY A 182 -2.38 10.64 -7.94
C GLY A 182 -3.27 11.13 -9.09
N ASP A 183 -2.67 11.70 -10.12
CA ASP A 183 -3.37 12.15 -11.32
C ASP A 183 -3.72 10.94 -12.18
N ARG A 184 -4.99 10.52 -12.10
CA ARG A 184 -5.51 9.38 -12.85
C ARG A 184 -5.43 9.55 -14.37
N GLN A 185 -5.40 10.78 -14.86
CA GLN A 185 -5.27 11.06 -16.30
C GLN A 185 -3.88 10.68 -16.84
N ARG A 186 -2.89 10.60 -15.98
CA ARG A 186 -1.54 10.16 -16.33
C ARG A 186 -1.37 8.63 -16.35
N SER A 187 -2.34 7.89 -15.83
CA SER A 187 -2.29 6.43 -15.86
C SER A 187 -2.48 5.91 -17.29
N VAL A 188 -1.64 4.97 -17.69
CA VAL A 188 -1.73 4.30 -18.99
C VAL A 188 -2.55 3.02 -18.82
N THR A 189 -3.63 2.89 -19.58
CA THR A 189 -4.45 1.66 -19.57
C THR A 189 -3.72 0.52 -20.27
N LEU A 190 -4.15 -0.72 -20.01
CA LEU A 190 -3.62 -1.89 -20.71
C LEU A 190 -3.79 -1.74 -22.23
N PHE A 191 -4.97 -1.29 -22.68
CA PHE A 191 -5.26 -1.06 -24.08
C PHE A 191 -4.30 -0.07 -24.72
N GLU A 192 -4.12 1.12 -24.13
CA GLU A 192 -3.21 2.15 -24.61
C GLU A 192 -1.76 1.68 -24.66
N GLY A 193 -1.32 0.93 -23.64
CA GLY A 193 0.02 0.35 -23.59
C GLY A 193 0.28 -0.62 -24.73
N LEU A 194 -0.70 -1.48 -25.04
CA LEU A 194 -0.64 -2.43 -26.14
C LEU A 194 -0.72 -1.73 -27.50
N GLU A 195 -1.60 -0.76 -27.69
CA GLU A 195 -1.66 0.04 -28.92
C GLU A 195 -0.36 0.80 -29.17
N LYS A 196 0.21 1.41 -28.13
CA LYS A 196 1.51 2.09 -28.25
C LYS A 196 2.62 1.14 -28.68
N LYS A 197 2.62 -0.10 -28.19
CA LYS A 197 3.65 -1.10 -28.52
C LYS A 197 3.47 -1.72 -29.91
N TYR A 198 2.22 -1.97 -30.31
CA TYR A 198 1.89 -2.79 -31.49
C TYR A 198 1.11 -2.03 -32.58
N GLY A 199 0.73 -0.76 -32.39
CA GLY A 199 -0.12 0.00 -33.32
C GLY A 199 0.40 0.13 -34.74
N ASN A 200 1.73 0.01 -34.94
CA ASN A 200 2.37 -0.03 -36.27
C ASN A 200 2.80 -1.45 -36.67
N SER A 201 2.16 -2.49 -36.16
CA SER A 201 2.47 -3.89 -36.40
C SER A 201 1.32 -4.63 -37.07
N ASN A 202 1.52 -5.92 -37.37
CA ASN A 202 0.47 -6.77 -37.88
C ASN A 202 -0.46 -7.36 -36.79
N VAL A 203 -0.27 -6.95 -35.53
CA VAL A 203 -1.09 -7.40 -34.41
C VAL A 203 -2.34 -6.51 -34.28
N ARG A 204 -3.51 -7.11 -34.25
CA ARG A 204 -4.79 -6.43 -34.09
C ARG A 204 -5.39 -6.75 -32.71
N PHE A 205 -5.90 -5.75 -32.04
CA PHE A 205 -6.63 -5.91 -30.78
C PHE A 205 -8.13 -5.73 -30.98
N LEU A 206 -8.91 -6.69 -30.51
CA LEU A 206 -10.37 -6.58 -30.39
C LEU A 206 -10.71 -6.42 -28.92
N TYR A 207 -11.61 -5.51 -28.62
CA TYR A 207 -11.99 -5.22 -27.24
C TYR A 207 -13.47 -5.48 -26.99
N ALA A 208 -13.76 -6.11 -25.85
CA ALA A 208 -15.08 -6.20 -25.27
C ALA A 208 -14.99 -6.01 -23.74
N GLU A 209 -15.90 -5.21 -23.18
CA GLU A 209 -15.94 -5.01 -21.73
C GLU A 209 -16.38 -6.28 -20.99
N GLY A 210 -17.33 -7.03 -21.54
CA GLY A 210 -17.85 -8.28 -20.98
C GLY A 210 -18.76 -8.06 -19.77
N CYS A 211 -18.28 -7.40 -18.72
CA CYS A 211 -19.05 -7.10 -17.52
C CYS A 211 -18.70 -5.73 -16.95
N ASP A 212 -19.58 -5.16 -16.15
CA ASP A 212 -19.32 -3.93 -15.38
C ASP A 212 -18.51 -4.25 -14.11
N LEU A 213 -17.63 -3.35 -13.69
CA LEU A 213 -16.82 -3.50 -12.46
C LEU A 213 -17.64 -3.47 -11.17
N ARG A 214 -18.77 -2.80 -11.18
CA ARG A 214 -19.52 -2.46 -9.96
C ARG A 214 -20.94 -3.02 -9.95
N LYS A 215 -21.47 -3.40 -11.15
CA LYS A 215 -22.84 -3.86 -11.31
C LYS A 215 -22.85 -5.29 -11.84
N PRO A 216 -23.39 -6.25 -11.10
CA PRO A 216 -23.58 -7.59 -11.61
C PRO A 216 -24.43 -7.58 -12.89
N GLY A 217 -24.05 -8.36 -13.90
CA GLY A 217 -24.81 -8.45 -15.13
C GLY A 217 -24.08 -9.22 -16.23
N THR A 218 -24.84 -9.72 -17.20
CA THR A 218 -24.34 -10.53 -18.33
C THR A 218 -24.52 -9.84 -19.69
N ALA A 219 -24.97 -8.59 -19.71
CA ALA A 219 -25.33 -7.86 -20.95
C ALA A 219 -24.16 -7.79 -21.96
N GLY A 220 -22.92 -7.74 -21.51
CA GLY A 220 -21.73 -7.69 -22.35
C GLY A 220 -21.18 -9.06 -22.79
N PHE A 221 -21.72 -10.17 -22.29
CA PHE A 221 -21.15 -11.51 -22.54
C PHE A 221 -21.23 -11.94 -24.00
N ALA A 222 -22.32 -11.63 -24.68
CA ALA A 222 -22.47 -11.97 -26.10
C ALA A 222 -21.39 -11.29 -26.96
N GLN A 223 -21.09 -10.02 -26.68
CA GLN A 223 -20.02 -9.30 -27.37
C GLN A 223 -18.65 -9.88 -27.00
N ALA A 224 -18.42 -10.20 -25.72
CA ALA A 224 -17.16 -10.81 -25.29
C ALA A 224 -16.89 -12.14 -26.00
N VAL A 225 -17.90 -13.00 -26.11
CA VAL A 225 -17.82 -14.27 -26.86
C VAL A 225 -17.58 -14.04 -28.35
N SER A 226 -18.18 -13.00 -28.96
CA SER A 226 -18.01 -12.73 -30.38
C SER A 226 -16.60 -12.23 -30.76
N VAL A 227 -15.84 -11.69 -29.82
CA VAL A 227 -14.47 -11.19 -30.06
C VAL A 227 -13.40 -12.20 -29.65
N ALA A 228 -13.79 -13.22 -28.87
CA ALA A 228 -12.91 -14.33 -28.45
C ALA A 228 -12.74 -15.35 -29.57
#